data_d3875972f7bce4679ca889b220169d94
#
_entry.id   d3875972f7bce4679ca889b220169d94
#
_cell.length_a   1.000
_cell.length_b   1.000
_cell.length_c   1.000
_cell.angle_alpha   90.00
_cell.angle_beta   90.00
_cell.angle_gamma   90.00
#
_symmetry.space_group_name_H-M   'P 1'
#
loop_
_entity.id
_entity.type
_entity.pdbx_description
1 polymer ?
#
loop_
_entity_poly.entity_id
_entity_poly.type
_entity_poly.pdbx_seq_one_letter_code
_entity_poly.pdbx_strand_id
1 'polypeptide(L)'
;MLKVKAYAKINLALDVLHKRSDGYHEVAMIMQAIDLADTVTLSDRAEAISVSVNIPVPGLPADQSNLAYRAAALIREECQVSRGVHIALEKRIPMAAGLAGGSADAAAVLRGLNSLWGLGLSLAELSHFGARLGSDVPFCLYGGTMLATGRGERLTPLPAMPESFVVLAKPPVAVSTAWAYGQYRAESIPARPDINAMRARLAAKDLKGIAALVGNVLESVTIPSYPEIAVLKEYMLQYGALTALMSGSGPTVFALAADAGQAEYIVDKMRNNKEVKAEFFMAKTLAKVE
;
A
#
# COMPACT_ATOMS: atom_id res chain seq x y z
N MET A 1 9.08 -23.62 9.91
CA MET A 1 8.04 -22.57 9.97
C MET A 1 8.71 -21.22 10.00
N LEU A 2 8.35 -20.31 9.10
CA LEU A 2 8.93 -18.97 8.96
C LEU A 2 7.81 -17.92 9.05
N LYS A 3 8.00 -16.86 9.83
CA LYS A 3 7.07 -15.71 9.88
C LYS A 3 7.70 -14.53 9.17
N VAL A 4 6.92 -13.88 8.30
CA VAL A 4 7.33 -12.69 7.52
C VAL A 4 6.28 -11.60 7.71
N LYS A 5 6.72 -10.35 7.90
CA LYS A 5 5.83 -9.19 7.92
C LYS A 5 5.53 -8.73 6.50
N ALA A 6 4.26 -8.41 6.26
CA ALA A 6 3.74 -7.87 5.00
C ALA A 6 3.27 -6.43 5.25
N TYR A 7 4.13 -5.46 4.96
CA TYR A 7 3.91 -4.05 5.30
C TYR A 7 3.01 -3.33 4.30
N ALA A 8 2.11 -2.51 4.81
CA ALA A 8 1.27 -1.62 4.01
C ALA A 8 2.07 -0.46 3.41
N LYS A 9 1.43 0.24 2.48
CA LYS A 9 1.95 1.48 1.90
C LYS A 9 0.90 2.59 1.88
N ILE A 10 1.37 3.83 1.80
CA ILE A 10 0.59 5.01 1.39
C ILE A 10 1.21 5.63 0.15
N ASN A 11 0.45 6.49 -0.56
CA ASN A 11 0.97 7.29 -1.65
C ASN A 11 1.09 8.75 -1.20
N LEU A 12 2.32 9.26 -1.04
CA LEU A 12 2.56 10.68 -0.74
C LEU A 12 2.22 11.56 -1.95
N ALA A 13 2.47 11.04 -3.15
CA ALA A 13 2.07 11.66 -4.40
C ALA A 13 1.57 10.57 -5.36
N LEU A 14 0.50 10.85 -6.10
CA LEU A 14 0.00 10.00 -7.16
C LEU A 14 -0.49 10.86 -8.32
N ASP A 15 0.21 10.75 -9.45
CA ASP A 15 -0.20 11.35 -10.72
C ASP A 15 -0.46 10.25 -11.76
N VAL A 16 -1.47 10.45 -12.60
CA VAL A 16 -1.82 9.60 -13.74
C VAL A 16 -1.55 10.39 -15.00
N LEU A 17 -0.53 9.98 -15.75
CA LEU A 17 0.02 10.78 -16.86
C LEU A 17 -0.79 10.58 -18.14
N HIS A 18 -0.91 9.35 -18.60
CA HIS A 18 -1.69 8.99 -19.80
C HIS A 18 -2.08 7.51 -19.79
N LYS A 19 -3.05 7.17 -20.65
CA LYS A 19 -3.44 5.79 -20.87
C LYS A 19 -2.46 5.12 -21.82
N ARG A 20 -2.03 3.90 -21.49
CA ARG A 20 -1.09 3.08 -22.25
C ARG A 20 -1.82 2.19 -23.25
N SER A 21 -1.10 1.68 -24.25
CA SER A 21 -1.63 0.72 -25.25
C SER A 21 -1.98 -0.66 -24.64
N ASP A 22 -1.38 -1.00 -23.49
CA ASP A 22 -1.68 -2.26 -22.77
C ASP A 22 -2.94 -2.17 -21.87
N GLY A 23 -3.69 -1.06 -21.95
CA GLY A 23 -4.91 -0.83 -21.19
C GLY A 23 -4.71 -0.25 -19.79
N TYR A 24 -3.48 -0.23 -19.29
CA TYR A 24 -3.11 0.42 -18.03
C TYR A 24 -2.88 1.94 -18.22
N HIS A 25 -2.52 2.61 -17.12
CA HIS A 25 -2.11 4.00 -17.15
C HIS A 25 -0.62 4.12 -16.80
N GLU A 26 0.07 5.03 -17.45
CA GLU A 26 1.39 5.48 -17.04
C GLU A 26 1.21 6.39 -15.83
N VAL A 27 1.92 6.11 -14.75
CA VAL A 27 1.82 6.84 -13.49
C VAL A 27 3.17 7.41 -13.05
N ALA A 28 3.12 8.42 -12.19
CA ALA A 28 4.25 8.87 -11.40
C ALA A 28 3.80 8.98 -9.94
N MET A 29 4.34 8.12 -9.07
CA MET A 29 3.91 8.03 -7.67
C MET A 29 5.11 8.08 -6.74
N ILE A 30 4.97 8.76 -5.60
CA ILE A 30 5.89 8.57 -4.48
C ILE A 30 5.18 7.74 -3.43
N MET A 31 5.69 6.52 -3.24
CA MET A 31 5.14 5.53 -2.32
C MET A 31 5.99 5.47 -1.05
N GLN A 32 5.32 5.27 0.07
CA GLN A 32 5.94 5.17 1.39
C GLN A 32 5.43 3.94 2.14
N ALA A 33 6.33 3.09 2.60
CA ALA A 33 6.01 1.97 3.48
C ALA A 33 5.68 2.44 4.90
N ILE A 34 4.71 1.77 5.54
CA ILE A 34 4.31 2.03 6.92
C ILE A 34 4.31 0.75 7.74
N ASP A 35 4.44 0.83 9.07
CA ASP A 35 4.56 -0.32 9.97
C ASP A 35 3.25 -1.06 10.27
N LEU A 36 2.12 -0.61 9.70
CA LEU A 36 0.90 -1.43 9.66
C LEU A 36 1.16 -2.65 8.78
N ALA A 37 1.06 -3.85 9.34
CA ALA A 37 1.48 -5.06 8.63
C ALA A 37 0.58 -6.26 8.94
N ASP A 38 0.37 -7.09 7.92
CA ASP A 38 -0.09 -8.46 8.08
C ASP A 38 1.06 -9.37 8.51
N THR A 39 0.74 -10.55 9.00
CA THR A 39 1.75 -11.58 9.28
C THR A 39 1.50 -12.79 8.40
N VAL A 40 2.49 -13.15 7.60
CA VAL A 40 2.49 -14.35 6.75
C VAL A 40 3.32 -15.41 7.42
N THR A 41 2.70 -16.56 7.75
CA THR A 41 3.39 -17.72 8.30
C THR A 41 3.47 -18.81 7.24
N LEU A 42 4.70 -19.22 6.90
CA LEU A 42 5.00 -20.25 5.90
C LEU A 42 5.42 -21.53 6.59
N SER A 43 4.73 -22.63 6.31
CA SER A 43 5.04 -23.95 6.80
C SER A 43 5.25 -24.90 5.63
N ASP A 44 6.41 -25.54 5.58
CA ASP A 44 6.77 -26.48 4.53
C ASP A 44 5.79 -27.63 4.42
N ARG A 45 5.53 -28.10 3.20
CA ARG A 45 4.68 -29.24 2.85
C ARG A 45 5.38 -30.08 1.79
N ALA A 46 4.98 -31.35 1.65
CA ALA A 46 5.56 -32.23 0.63
C ALA A 46 5.32 -31.67 -0.79
N GLU A 47 4.07 -31.39 -1.16
CA GLU A 47 3.71 -31.03 -2.53
C GLU A 47 2.66 -29.93 -2.63
N ALA A 48 1.68 -29.88 -1.73
CA ALA A 48 0.51 -29.01 -1.85
C ALA A 48 0.83 -27.55 -1.44
N ILE A 49 0.27 -26.59 -2.21
CA ILE A 49 0.14 -25.20 -1.78
C ILE A 49 -1.26 -25.01 -1.20
N SER A 50 -1.35 -24.44 -0.03
CA SER A 50 -2.62 -24.10 0.61
C SER A 50 -2.54 -22.77 1.35
N VAL A 51 -3.68 -22.07 1.46
CA VAL A 51 -3.82 -20.78 2.16
C VAL A 51 -4.89 -20.93 3.24
N SER A 52 -4.64 -20.35 4.39
CA SER A 52 -5.63 -20.10 5.43
C SER A 52 -5.57 -18.65 5.89
N VAL A 53 -6.71 -18.14 6.38
CA VAL A 53 -6.83 -16.77 6.91
C VAL A 53 -7.33 -16.88 8.35
N ASN A 54 -6.76 -16.11 9.27
CA ASN A 54 -7.04 -16.17 10.71
C ASN A 54 -8.50 -15.89 11.07
N ILE A 55 -9.16 -15.03 10.29
CA ILE A 55 -10.57 -14.70 10.40
C ILE A 55 -11.23 -14.74 9.02
N PRO A 56 -12.49 -15.14 8.90
CA PRO A 56 -13.22 -15.00 7.65
C PRO A 56 -13.33 -13.52 7.29
N VAL A 57 -12.58 -13.10 6.28
CA VAL A 57 -12.67 -11.73 5.75
C VAL A 57 -13.52 -11.80 4.48
N PRO A 58 -14.71 -11.19 4.45
CA PRO A 58 -15.54 -11.18 3.26
C PRO A 58 -14.77 -10.72 2.03
N GLY A 59 -14.81 -11.51 0.94
CA GLY A 59 -14.11 -11.18 -0.30
C GLY A 59 -12.61 -11.53 -0.35
N LEU A 60 -12.03 -12.11 0.71
CA LEU A 60 -10.67 -12.65 0.65
C LEU A 60 -10.72 -14.16 0.41
N PRO A 61 -10.36 -14.63 -0.80
CA PRO A 61 -10.37 -16.05 -1.10
C PRO A 61 -9.25 -16.80 -0.36
N ALA A 62 -9.51 -18.02 0.09
CA ALA A 62 -8.51 -18.94 0.63
C ALA A 62 -8.13 -20.03 -0.40
N ASP A 63 -8.25 -19.71 -1.69
CA ASP A 63 -8.01 -20.62 -2.81
C ASP A 63 -6.93 -20.09 -3.77
N GLN A 64 -6.85 -20.66 -4.96
CA GLN A 64 -5.89 -20.32 -6.00
C GLN A 64 -6.01 -18.89 -6.54
N SER A 65 -7.12 -18.20 -6.31
CA SER A 65 -7.30 -16.78 -6.69
C SER A 65 -6.61 -15.82 -5.72
N ASN A 66 -6.25 -16.28 -4.52
CA ASN A 66 -5.51 -15.47 -3.55
C ASN A 66 -4.11 -15.12 -4.07
N LEU A 67 -3.73 -13.84 -3.96
CA LEU A 67 -2.45 -13.37 -4.48
C LEU A 67 -1.24 -14.01 -3.77
N ALA A 68 -1.37 -14.35 -2.48
CA ALA A 68 -0.37 -15.10 -1.74
C ALA A 68 -0.19 -16.54 -2.28
N TYR A 69 -1.30 -17.23 -2.63
CA TYR A 69 -1.23 -18.53 -3.31
C TYR A 69 -0.53 -18.40 -4.66
N ARG A 70 -0.94 -17.43 -5.47
CA ARG A 70 -0.35 -17.18 -6.79
C ARG A 70 1.13 -16.88 -6.72
N ALA A 71 1.58 -16.16 -5.69
CA ALA A 71 2.99 -15.89 -5.45
C ALA A 71 3.78 -17.17 -5.17
N ALA A 72 3.24 -18.07 -4.34
CA ALA A 72 3.87 -19.36 -4.06
C ALA A 72 3.88 -20.28 -5.29
N ALA A 73 2.79 -20.32 -6.06
CA ALA A 73 2.72 -21.11 -7.29
C ALA A 73 3.74 -20.61 -8.33
N LEU A 74 3.84 -19.29 -8.51
CA LEU A 74 4.77 -18.66 -9.45
C LEU A 74 6.23 -18.97 -9.12
N ILE A 75 6.67 -18.70 -7.88
CA ILE A 75 8.08 -18.93 -7.50
C ILE A 75 8.43 -20.43 -7.52
N ARG A 76 7.48 -21.31 -7.16
CA ARG A 76 7.65 -22.76 -7.26
C ARG A 76 7.88 -23.22 -8.70
N GLU A 77 7.09 -22.72 -9.64
CA GLU A 77 7.20 -23.03 -11.06
C GLU A 77 8.52 -22.52 -11.66
N GLU A 78 8.81 -21.24 -11.47
CA GLU A 78 10.00 -20.58 -12.04
C GLU A 78 11.33 -21.17 -11.51
N CYS A 79 11.34 -21.62 -10.25
CA CYS A 79 12.51 -22.21 -9.62
C CYS A 79 12.50 -23.75 -9.65
N GLN A 80 11.51 -24.38 -10.30
CA GLN A 80 11.36 -25.84 -10.42
C GLN A 80 11.42 -26.57 -9.07
N VAL A 81 10.79 -25.99 -8.04
CA VAL A 81 10.74 -26.56 -6.69
C VAL A 81 9.61 -27.60 -6.62
N SER A 82 9.89 -28.82 -6.16
CA SER A 82 8.89 -29.87 -5.96
C SER A 82 8.13 -29.73 -4.64
N ARG A 83 8.65 -28.97 -3.67
CA ARG A 83 8.06 -28.77 -2.34
C ARG A 83 6.80 -27.91 -2.40
N GLY A 84 5.89 -28.17 -1.45
CA GLY A 84 4.72 -27.33 -1.22
C GLY A 84 4.86 -26.44 0.01
N VAL A 85 3.82 -25.65 0.29
CA VAL A 85 3.79 -24.74 1.44
C VAL A 85 2.34 -24.54 1.92
N HIS A 86 2.16 -24.46 3.23
CA HIS A 86 0.97 -23.88 3.83
C HIS A 86 1.25 -22.43 4.21
N ILE A 87 0.39 -21.52 3.73
CA ILE A 87 0.46 -20.07 3.93
C ILE A 87 -0.67 -19.71 4.89
N ALA A 88 -0.35 -19.28 6.12
CA ALA A 88 -1.33 -18.75 7.04
C ALA A 88 -1.22 -17.22 7.09
N LEU A 89 -2.31 -16.53 6.74
CA LEU A 89 -2.41 -15.08 6.73
C LEU A 89 -3.11 -14.58 7.99
N GLU A 90 -2.42 -13.77 8.77
CA GLU A 90 -2.99 -12.98 9.87
C GLU A 90 -3.17 -11.55 9.38
N LYS A 91 -4.42 -11.21 9.00
CA LYS A 91 -4.76 -9.92 8.39
C LYS A 91 -4.98 -8.83 9.44
N ARG A 92 -4.35 -7.69 9.21
CA ARG A 92 -4.48 -6.44 9.94
C ARG A 92 -4.65 -5.24 9.01
N ILE A 93 -4.11 -5.32 7.79
CA ILE A 93 -4.27 -4.29 6.75
C ILE A 93 -5.70 -4.39 6.21
N PRO A 94 -6.50 -3.32 6.25
CA PRO A 94 -7.86 -3.32 5.72
C PRO A 94 -7.90 -3.70 4.24
N MET A 95 -8.91 -4.47 3.85
CA MET A 95 -9.10 -4.89 2.46
C MET A 95 -9.69 -3.75 1.61
N ALA A 96 -9.37 -3.78 0.29
CA ALA A 96 -9.85 -2.79 -0.69
C ALA A 96 -9.69 -1.35 -0.19
N ALA A 97 -8.56 -1.05 0.44
CA ALA A 97 -8.31 0.17 1.21
C ALA A 97 -7.29 1.13 0.57
N GLY A 98 -6.73 0.82 -0.60
CA GLY A 98 -5.67 1.62 -1.22
C GLY A 98 -4.29 1.46 -0.53
N LEU A 99 -4.14 0.48 0.38
CA LEU A 99 -2.95 0.24 1.22
C LEU A 99 -2.09 -0.95 0.76
N ALA A 100 -2.42 -1.56 -0.38
CA ALA A 100 -1.71 -2.68 -1.03
C ALA A 100 -1.60 -3.98 -0.18
N GLY A 101 -2.55 -4.29 0.73
CA GLY A 101 -2.46 -5.44 1.63
C GLY A 101 -2.25 -6.78 0.91
N GLY A 102 -2.99 -7.08 -0.17
CA GLY A 102 -2.80 -8.31 -0.94
C GLY A 102 -1.44 -8.39 -1.65
N SER A 103 -0.93 -7.25 -2.14
CA SER A 103 0.41 -7.16 -2.74
C SER A 103 1.51 -7.34 -1.69
N ALA A 104 1.29 -6.83 -0.49
CA ALA A 104 2.19 -7.03 0.64
C ALA A 104 2.26 -8.50 1.06
N ASP A 105 1.12 -9.19 1.12
CA ASP A 105 1.07 -10.63 1.38
C ASP A 105 1.87 -11.43 0.33
N ALA A 106 1.66 -11.12 -0.96
CA ALA A 106 2.38 -11.77 -2.05
C ALA A 106 3.90 -11.52 -1.98
N ALA A 107 4.31 -10.29 -1.69
CA ALA A 107 5.72 -9.94 -1.50
C ALA A 107 6.34 -10.70 -0.31
N ALA A 108 5.62 -10.80 0.81
CA ALA A 108 6.07 -11.55 1.98
C ALA A 108 6.19 -13.05 1.67
N VAL A 109 5.29 -13.62 0.87
CA VAL A 109 5.40 -15.02 0.39
C VAL A 109 6.64 -15.20 -0.48
N LEU A 110 6.88 -14.32 -1.46
CA LEU A 110 8.07 -14.41 -2.33
C LEU A 110 9.36 -14.36 -1.51
N ARG A 111 9.50 -13.38 -0.60
CA ARG A 111 10.68 -13.26 0.29
C ARG A 111 10.81 -14.48 1.19
N GLY A 112 9.72 -14.87 1.82
CA GLY A 112 9.72 -15.99 2.76
C GLY A 112 10.03 -17.32 2.10
N LEU A 113 9.52 -17.60 0.90
CA LEU A 113 9.83 -18.83 0.16
C LEU A 113 11.26 -18.83 -0.40
N ASN A 114 11.78 -17.68 -0.83
CA ASN A 114 13.19 -17.55 -1.19
C ASN A 114 14.10 -18.01 -0.04
N SER A 115 13.79 -17.59 1.20
CA SER A 115 14.52 -18.00 2.40
C SER A 115 14.22 -19.45 2.80
N LEU A 116 12.94 -19.86 2.87
CA LEU A 116 12.51 -21.18 3.36
C LEU A 116 13.02 -22.32 2.46
N TRP A 117 13.02 -22.09 1.15
CA TRP A 117 13.47 -23.07 0.16
C TRP A 117 14.96 -22.92 -0.22
N GLY A 118 15.64 -21.86 0.28
CA GLY A 118 17.07 -21.63 0.02
C GLY A 118 17.39 -21.31 -1.43
N LEU A 119 16.52 -20.52 -2.11
CA LEU A 119 16.60 -20.31 -3.57
C LEU A 119 17.73 -19.35 -3.97
N GLY A 120 18.21 -18.50 -3.06
CA GLY A 120 19.30 -17.57 -3.31
C GLY A 120 18.96 -16.44 -4.30
N LEU A 121 17.67 -16.18 -4.54
CA LEU A 121 17.23 -15.12 -5.47
C LEU A 121 17.53 -13.74 -4.90
N SER A 122 18.02 -12.86 -5.76
CA SER A 122 18.18 -11.44 -5.47
C SER A 122 16.83 -10.74 -5.35
N LEU A 123 16.83 -9.56 -4.70
CA LEU A 123 15.62 -8.73 -4.62
C LEU A 123 15.12 -8.29 -6.00
N ALA A 124 16.01 -8.12 -6.97
CA ALA A 124 15.66 -7.78 -8.35
C ALA A 124 14.89 -8.93 -9.04
N GLU A 125 15.32 -10.18 -8.86
CA GLU A 125 14.63 -11.36 -9.41
C GLU A 125 13.26 -11.54 -8.74
N LEU A 126 13.18 -11.41 -7.42
CA LEU A 126 11.89 -11.41 -6.71
C LEU A 126 10.95 -10.30 -7.20
N SER A 127 11.49 -9.10 -7.48
CA SER A 127 10.73 -7.98 -8.01
C SER A 127 10.20 -8.26 -9.43
N HIS A 128 10.98 -8.93 -10.25
CA HIS A 128 10.53 -9.38 -11.58
C HIS A 128 9.32 -10.34 -11.48
N PHE A 129 9.38 -11.32 -10.57
CA PHE A 129 8.21 -12.18 -10.28
C PHE A 129 7.04 -11.38 -9.72
N GLY A 130 7.32 -10.45 -8.80
CA GLY A 130 6.33 -9.58 -8.20
C GLY A 130 5.55 -8.75 -9.22
N ALA A 131 6.20 -8.19 -10.23
CA ALA A 131 5.59 -7.39 -11.30
C ALA A 131 4.59 -8.19 -12.16
N ARG A 132 4.73 -9.51 -12.24
CA ARG A 132 3.78 -10.42 -12.92
C ARG A 132 2.52 -10.69 -12.08
N LEU A 133 2.61 -10.51 -10.76
CA LEU A 133 1.50 -10.71 -9.82
C LEU A 133 0.67 -9.44 -9.65
N GLY A 134 1.31 -8.28 -9.58
CA GLY A 134 0.64 -6.99 -9.42
C GLY A 134 1.61 -5.82 -9.35
N SER A 135 1.14 -4.62 -9.72
CA SER A 135 1.99 -3.42 -9.82
C SER A 135 2.61 -2.98 -8.48
N ASP A 136 1.90 -3.19 -7.37
CA ASP A 136 2.39 -2.79 -6.04
C ASP A 136 3.30 -3.85 -5.39
N VAL A 137 3.38 -5.09 -5.92
CA VAL A 137 4.19 -6.18 -5.32
C VAL A 137 5.69 -5.84 -5.30
N PRO A 138 6.28 -5.28 -6.39
CA PRO A 138 7.66 -4.81 -6.36
C PRO A 138 7.92 -3.82 -5.22
N PHE A 139 7.04 -2.83 -5.03
CA PHE A 139 7.20 -1.87 -3.94
C PHE A 139 7.17 -2.56 -2.56
N CYS A 140 6.25 -3.50 -2.34
CA CYS A 140 6.16 -4.25 -1.08
C CYS A 140 7.39 -5.13 -0.80
N LEU A 141 8.16 -5.49 -1.84
CA LEU A 141 9.45 -6.17 -1.71
C LEU A 141 10.56 -5.22 -1.25
N TYR A 142 10.64 -4.01 -1.81
CA TYR A 142 11.68 -3.02 -1.50
C TYR A 142 11.37 -2.20 -0.26
N GLY A 143 10.12 -1.75 -0.10
CA GLY A 143 9.70 -0.86 0.99
C GLY A 143 10.34 0.53 0.92
N GLY A 144 10.38 1.22 2.07
CA GLY A 144 10.97 2.55 2.20
C GLY A 144 10.18 3.63 1.45
N THR A 145 10.91 4.58 0.85
CA THR A 145 10.36 5.68 0.02
C THR A 145 10.83 5.47 -1.40
N MET A 146 9.91 5.32 -2.36
CA MET A 146 10.21 5.01 -3.75
C MET A 146 9.44 5.93 -4.71
N LEU A 147 10.08 6.33 -5.81
CA LEU A 147 9.38 6.79 -7.00
C LEU A 147 8.98 5.55 -7.81
N ALA A 148 7.70 5.41 -8.08
CA ALA A 148 7.14 4.36 -8.92
C ALA A 148 6.62 4.95 -10.23
N THR A 149 7.01 4.37 -11.36
CA THR A 149 6.62 4.75 -12.72
C THR A 149 6.15 3.51 -13.50
N GLY A 150 5.85 3.65 -14.79
CA GLY A 150 5.22 2.58 -15.54
C GLY A 150 3.76 2.43 -15.10
N ARG A 151 3.33 1.21 -14.79
CA ARG A 151 2.04 0.92 -14.13
C ARG A 151 2.14 1.03 -12.60
N GLY A 152 3.32 1.44 -12.06
CA GLY A 152 3.70 1.44 -10.65
C GLY A 152 4.77 0.41 -10.29
N GLU A 153 5.20 -0.43 -11.24
CA GLU A 153 6.17 -1.52 -11.06
C GLU A 153 7.64 -1.09 -11.20
N ARG A 154 7.92 0.04 -11.86
CA ARG A 154 9.28 0.55 -12.07
C ARG A 154 9.68 1.45 -10.92
N LEU A 155 10.59 0.98 -10.10
CA LEU A 155 10.94 1.63 -8.84
C LEU A 155 12.31 2.30 -8.90
N THR A 156 12.38 3.52 -8.39
CA THR A 156 13.62 4.25 -8.14
C THR A 156 13.66 4.63 -6.66
N PRO A 157 14.69 4.21 -5.90
CA PRO A 157 14.85 4.60 -4.51
C PRO A 157 14.94 6.12 -4.35
N LEU A 158 14.26 6.64 -3.32
CA LEU A 158 14.35 8.04 -2.91
C LEU A 158 14.99 8.14 -1.52
N PRO A 159 15.47 9.32 -1.13
CA PRO A 159 15.85 9.57 0.26
C PRO A 159 14.71 9.18 1.20
N ALA A 160 15.05 8.48 2.29
CA ALA A 160 14.06 8.04 3.26
C ALA A 160 13.30 9.23 3.83
N MET A 161 11.98 9.12 3.86
CA MET A 161 11.10 10.07 4.55
C MET A 161 11.52 10.17 6.03
N PRO A 162 11.49 11.36 6.66
CA PRO A 162 11.62 11.45 8.11
C PRO A 162 10.64 10.53 8.83
N GLU A 163 11.06 9.95 9.96
CA GLU A 163 10.13 9.18 10.78
C GLU A 163 8.94 10.05 11.15
N SER A 164 7.74 9.57 10.85
CA SER A 164 6.50 10.32 11.02
C SER A 164 5.39 9.37 11.45
N PHE A 165 4.49 9.87 12.28
CA PHE A 165 3.28 9.15 12.63
C PHE A 165 2.23 9.32 11.55
N VAL A 166 1.52 8.24 11.25
CA VAL A 166 0.48 8.16 10.23
C VAL A 166 -0.82 7.71 10.89
N VAL A 167 -1.85 8.54 10.80
CA VAL A 167 -3.22 8.15 11.19
C VAL A 167 -3.93 7.71 9.92
N LEU A 168 -4.56 6.54 9.97
CA LEU A 168 -5.33 5.99 8.87
C LEU A 168 -6.81 5.94 9.28
N ALA A 169 -7.70 6.40 8.41
CA ALA A 169 -9.14 6.26 8.55
C ALA A 169 -9.72 5.57 7.32
N LYS A 170 -10.30 4.39 7.51
CA LYS A 170 -10.91 3.59 6.45
C LYS A 170 -12.42 3.60 6.64
N PRO A 171 -13.19 4.33 5.78
CA PRO A 171 -14.65 4.33 5.83
C PRO A 171 -15.21 2.95 5.43
N PRO A 172 -16.48 2.62 5.79
CA PRO A 172 -17.08 1.30 5.54
C PRO A 172 -17.52 1.11 4.07
N VAL A 173 -16.70 1.59 3.13
CA VAL A 173 -16.90 1.43 1.69
C VAL A 173 -15.69 0.77 1.05
N ALA A 174 -15.88 0.22 -0.15
CA ALA A 174 -14.82 -0.38 -0.95
C ALA A 174 -14.75 0.31 -2.31
N VAL A 175 -13.55 0.67 -2.74
CA VAL A 175 -13.32 1.30 -4.05
C VAL A 175 -12.53 0.35 -4.93
N SER A 176 -13.06 0.07 -6.12
CA SER A 176 -12.34 -0.70 -7.13
C SER A 176 -11.27 0.15 -7.79
N THR A 177 -10.02 -0.30 -7.76
CA THR A 177 -8.91 0.38 -8.46
C THR A 177 -9.18 0.48 -9.95
N ALA A 178 -9.70 -0.58 -10.58
CA ALA A 178 -10.03 -0.57 -12.00
C ALA A 178 -11.12 0.47 -12.32
N TRP A 179 -12.12 0.61 -11.45
CA TRP A 179 -13.15 1.63 -11.60
C TRP A 179 -12.56 3.04 -11.50
N ALA A 180 -11.77 3.32 -10.47
CA ALA A 180 -11.19 4.65 -10.25
C ALA A 180 -10.33 5.10 -11.45
N TYR A 181 -9.46 4.23 -11.95
CA TYR A 181 -8.65 4.52 -13.14
C TYR A 181 -9.51 4.61 -14.43
N GLY A 182 -10.59 3.82 -14.54
CA GLY A 182 -11.52 3.87 -15.67
C GLY A 182 -12.33 5.17 -15.75
N GLN A 183 -12.62 5.79 -14.61
CA GLN A 183 -13.33 7.06 -14.52
C GLN A 183 -12.41 8.29 -14.61
N TYR A 184 -11.09 8.11 -14.50
CA TYR A 184 -10.13 9.21 -14.53
C TYR A 184 -10.19 9.98 -15.85
N ARG A 185 -10.17 11.32 -15.76
CA ARG A 185 -10.17 12.26 -16.89
C ARG A 185 -9.10 13.33 -16.64
N ALA A 186 -8.04 13.29 -17.43
CA ALA A 186 -6.88 14.17 -17.28
C ALA A 186 -7.21 15.67 -17.37
N GLU A 187 -8.25 16.00 -18.15
CA GLU A 187 -8.73 17.36 -18.38
C GLU A 187 -9.42 17.97 -17.14
N SER A 188 -9.87 17.11 -16.21
CA SER A 188 -10.60 17.54 -15.00
C SER A 188 -9.69 17.78 -13.80
N ILE A 189 -8.36 17.70 -13.96
CA ILE A 189 -7.42 17.79 -12.85
C ILE A 189 -7.00 19.25 -12.64
N PRO A 190 -7.38 19.88 -11.53
CA PRO A 190 -7.07 21.31 -11.29
C PRO A 190 -5.59 21.54 -10.96
N ALA A 191 -4.94 20.57 -10.30
CA ALA A 191 -3.54 20.63 -9.93
C ALA A 191 -2.94 19.23 -9.88
N ARG A 192 -1.71 19.08 -10.37
CA ARG A 192 -0.97 17.81 -10.34
C ARG A 192 0.09 17.84 -9.25
N PRO A 193 0.40 16.71 -8.59
CA PRO A 193 1.49 16.63 -7.64
C PRO A 193 2.83 16.98 -8.29
N ASP A 194 3.61 17.84 -7.63
CA ASP A 194 4.98 18.15 -8.07
C ASP A 194 5.95 17.11 -7.50
N ILE A 195 6.21 16.07 -8.31
CA ILE A 195 7.11 14.96 -7.95
C ILE A 195 8.54 15.48 -7.69
N ASN A 196 9.02 16.48 -8.43
CA ASN A 196 10.38 16.99 -8.28
C ASN A 196 10.53 17.82 -7.00
N ALA A 197 9.56 18.70 -6.71
CA ALA A 197 9.53 19.42 -5.45
C ALA A 197 9.46 18.46 -4.26
N MET A 198 8.61 17.41 -4.32
CA MET A 198 8.52 16.39 -3.26
C MET A 198 9.87 15.69 -3.05
N ARG A 199 10.58 15.30 -4.12
CA ARG A 199 11.92 14.69 -4.02
C ARG A 199 12.92 15.62 -3.32
N ALA A 200 12.88 16.92 -3.60
CA ALA A 200 13.74 17.91 -2.94
C ALA A 200 13.43 18.02 -1.43
N ARG A 201 12.16 17.98 -1.04
CA ARG A 201 11.76 17.98 0.37
C ARG A 201 12.15 16.71 1.10
N LEU A 202 12.04 15.54 0.44
CA LEU A 202 12.54 14.27 0.98
C LEU A 202 14.05 14.32 1.22
N ALA A 203 14.83 14.84 0.26
CA ALA A 203 16.27 14.99 0.41
C ALA A 203 16.67 15.93 1.56
N ALA A 204 15.88 16.99 1.76
CA ALA A 204 16.05 17.94 2.87
C ALA A 204 15.50 17.43 4.21
N LYS A 205 14.83 16.27 4.25
CA LYS A 205 14.10 15.74 5.42
C LYS A 205 13.10 16.74 6.01
N ASP A 206 12.50 17.58 5.17
CA ASP A 206 11.55 18.62 5.53
C ASP A 206 10.12 18.04 5.60
N LEU A 207 9.73 17.53 6.78
CA LEU A 207 8.42 16.92 6.98
C LEU A 207 7.26 17.88 6.66
N LYS A 208 7.37 19.17 7.05
CA LYS A 208 6.32 20.15 6.77
C LYS A 208 6.22 20.44 5.27
N GLY A 209 7.37 20.57 4.59
CA GLY A 209 7.42 20.72 3.15
C GLY A 209 6.88 19.50 2.39
N ILE A 210 7.14 18.27 2.89
CA ILE A 210 6.56 17.04 2.35
C ILE A 210 5.03 17.08 2.52
N ALA A 211 4.54 17.38 3.72
CA ALA A 211 3.11 17.44 4.02
C ALA A 211 2.36 18.48 3.14
N ALA A 212 3.00 19.58 2.81
CA ALA A 212 2.42 20.63 1.94
C ALA A 212 2.34 20.21 0.45
N LEU A 213 3.09 19.19 0.03
CA LEU A 213 3.18 18.75 -1.38
C LEU A 213 2.45 17.44 -1.66
N VAL A 214 1.83 16.80 -0.65
CA VAL A 214 1.07 15.57 -0.92
C VAL A 214 -0.08 15.85 -1.86
N GLY A 215 -0.32 14.91 -2.79
CA GLY A 215 -1.39 15.06 -3.76
C GLY A 215 -1.72 13.76 -4.48
N ASN A 216 -3.01 13.56 -4.80
CA ASN A 216 -3.49 12.36 -5.47
C ASN A 216 -4.58 12.73 -6.48
N VAL A 217 -4.27 12.63 -7.76
CA VAL A 217 -5.23 13.00 -8.82
C VAL A 217 -6.47 12.11 -8.86
N LEU A 218 -6.44 10.90 -8.28
CA LEU A 218 -7.60 10.02 -8.20
C LEU A 218 -8.66 10.52 -7.20
N GLU A 219 -8.33 11.47 -6.32
CA GLU A 219 -9.32 12.14 -5.48
C GLU A 219 -10.40 12.85 -6.31
N SER A 220 -10.05 13.37 -7.48
CA SER A 220 -11.00 14.00 -8.41
C SER A 220 -12.11 13.06 -8.88
N VAL A 221 -11.84 11.76 -8.85
CA VAL A 221 -12.80 10.70 -9.23
C VAL A 221 -13.49 10.12 -8.00
N THR A 222 -12.71 9.79 -6.99
CA THR A 222 -13.20 8.97 -5.88
C THR A 222 -14.04 9.80 -4.90
N ILE A 223 -13.60 11.03 -4.56
CA ILE A 223 -14.31 11.87 -3.59
C ILE A 223 -15.74 12.23 -4.04
N PRO A 224 -16.01 12.62 -5.31
CA PRO A 224 -17.39 12.90 -5.75
C PRO A 224 -18.33 11.71 -5.61
N SER A 225 -17.82 10.48 -5.72
CA SER A 225 -18.59 9.25 -5.59
C SER A 225 -18.70 8.73 -4.15
N TYR A 226 -17.75 9.11 -3.30
CA TYR A 226 -17.61 8.69 -1.91
C TYR A 226 -17.28 9.91 -1.03
N PRO A 227 -18.27 10.80 -0.77
CA PRO A 227 -18.05 12.09 -0.10
C PRO A 227 -17.55 11.97 1.34
N GLU A 228 -17.76 10.81 2.00
CA GLU A 228 -17.21 10.51 3.32
C GLU A 228 -15.68 10.63 3.37
N ILE A 229 -14.98 10.46 2.24
CA ILE A 229 -13.53 10.64 2.16
C ILE A 229 -13.17 12.11 2.40
N ALA A 230 -13.92 13.06 1.84
CA ALA A 230 -13.71 14.48 2.08
C ALA A 230 -13.94 14.84 3.56
N VAL A 231 -15.00 14.31 4.15
CA VAL A 231 -15.34 14.50 5.58
C VAL A 231 -14.19 14.02 6.48
N LEU A 232 -13.63 12.84 6.19
CA LEU A 232 -12.48 12.31 6.95
C LEU A 232 -11.25 13.22 6.83
N LYS A 233 -10.95 13.71 5.63
CA LYS A 233 -9.82 14.65 5.40
C LYS A 233 -10.01 15.94 6.18
N GLU A 234 -11.19 16.53 6.12
CA GLU A 234 -11.52 17.79 6.77
C GLU A 234 -11.35 17.69 8.29
N TYR A 235 -11.94 16.68 8.93
CA TYR A 235 -11.81 16.50 10.38
C TYR A 235 -10.37 16.18 10.82
N MET A 236 -9.61 15.36 10.05
CA MET A 236 -8.20 15.13 10.37
C MET A 236 -7.39 16.43 10.37
N LEU A 237 -7.62 17.31 9.39
CA LEU A 237 -6.97 18.63 9.32
C LEU A 237 -7.43 19.54 10.47
N GLN A 238 -8.73 19.57 10.75
CA GLN A 238 -9.30 20.35 11.87
C GLN A 238 -8.72 19.93 13.24
N TYR A 239 -8.40 18.63 13.39
CA TYR A 239 -7.78 18.10 14.61
C TYR A 239 -6.25 18.21 14.60
N GLY A 240 -5.68 18.99 13.68
CA GLY A 240 -4.29 19.41 13.67
C GLY A 240 -3.32 18.51 12.93
N ALA A 241 -3.79 17.61 12.04
CA ALA A 241 -2.90 16.89 11.15
C ALA A 241 -2.09 17.86 10.26
N LEU A 242 -0.84 17.51 9.97
CA LEU A 242 0.00 18.29 9.05
C LEU A 242 -0.56 18.26 7.62
N THR A 243 -1.20 17.15 7.26
CA THR A 243 -1.89 16.96 5.98
C THR A 243 -2.83 15.75 6.09
N ALA A 244 -3.81 15.67 5.17
CA ALA A 244 -4.68 14.50 5.00
C ALA A 244 -4.92 14.24 3.52
N LEU A 245 -4.73 12.99 3.07
CA LEU A 245 -4.84 12.59 1.67
C LEU A 245 -5.40 11.17 1.54
N MET A 246 -6.13 10.91 0.47
CA MET A 246 -6.56 9.56 0.11
C MET A 246 -5.39 8.73 -0.42
N SER A 247 -5.20 7.50 0.07
CA SER A 247 -4.16 6.59 -0.38
C SER A 247 -4.59 5.77 -1.60
N GLY A 248 -3.81 5.80 -2.67
CA GLY A 248 -4.09 5.05 -3.90
C GLY A 248 -5.42 5.43 -4.53
N SER A 249 -6.22 4.44 -4.91
CA SER A 249 -7.61 4.63 -5.39
C SER A 249 -8.62 4.88 -4.26
N GLY A 250 -8.17 4.84 -3.01
CA GLY A 250 -9.00 4.95 -1.82
C GLY A 250 -9.56 3.61 -1.33
N PRO A 251 -10.50 3.64 -0.39
CA PRO A 251 -11.09 4.84 0.24
C PRO A 251 -10.34 5.36 1.46
N THR A 252 -9.24 4.70 1.90
CA THR A 252 -8.52 5.10 3.11
C THR A 252 -7.92 6.48 2.96
N VAL A 253 -8.18 7.34 3.95
CA VAL A 253 -7.49 8.60 4.16
C VAL A 253 -6.34 8.36 5.13
N PHE A 254 -5.16 8.84 4.80
CA PHE A 254 -4.06 8.96 5.74
C PHE A 254 -3.82 10.41 6.12
N ALA A 255 -3.40 10.63 7.35
CA ALA A 255 -2.92 11.92 7.83
C ALA A 255 -1.51 11.78 8.39
N LEU A 256 -0.66 12.80 8.18
CA LEU A 256 0.64 12.88 8.81
C LEU A 256 0.53 13.69 10.10
N ALA A 257 1.09 13.19 11.19
CA ALA A 257 1.17 13.86 12.47
C ALA A 257 2.62 14.16 12.82
N ALA A 258 2.86 15.25 13.53
CA ALA A 258 4.20 15.70 13.91
C ALA A 258 4.85 14.75 14.94
N ASP A 259 4.05 14.18 15.83
CA ASP A 259 4.48 13.28 16.90
C ASP A 259 3.37 12.29 17.29
N ALA A 260 3.69 11.40 18.23
CA ALA A 260 2.76 10.37 18.73
C ALA A 260 1.53 10.97 19.41
N GLY A 261 1.73 11.99 20.25
CA GLY A 261 0.64 12.62 21.00
C GLY A 261 -0.39 13.28 20.07
N GLN A 262 0.09 13.93 19.01
CA GLN A 262 -0.81 14.48 17.98
C GLN A 262 -1.58 13.38 17.24
N ALA A 263 -0.91 12.28 16.87
CA ALA A 263 -1.58 11.16 16.22
C ALA A 263 -2.66 10.53 17.11
N GLU A 264 -2.36 10.31 18.40
CA GLU A 264 -3.33 9.80 19.38
C GLU A 264 -4.51 10.77 19.56
N TYR A 265 -4.23 12.06 19.65
CA TYR A 265 -5.27 13.10 19.76
C TYR A 265 -6.21 13.09 18.55
N ILE A 266 -5.65 13.02 17.33
CA ILE A 266 -6.45 12.93 16.09
C ILE A 266 -7.35 11.69 16.13
N VAL A 267 -6.80 10.52 16.45
CA VAL A 267 -7.57 9.26 16.52
C VAL A 267 -8.69 9.35 17.55
N ASP A 268 -8.40 9.90 18.75
CA ASP A 268 -9.40 10.05 19.80
C ASP A 268 -10.54 10.97 19.36
N LYS A 269 -10.21 12.14 18.80
CA LYS A 269 -11.22 13.08 18.29
C LYS A 269 -12.06 12.48 17.16
N MET A 270 -11.41 11.77 16.21
CA MET A 270 -12.11 11.10 15.11
C MET A 270 -13.08 10.02 15.63
N ARG A 271 -12.67 9.20 16.59
CA ARG A 271 -13.52 8.14 17.18
C ARG A 271 -14.73 8.69 17.95
N ASN A 272 -14.56 9.84 18.59
CA ASN A 272 -15.61 10.48 19.37
C ASN A 272 -16.54 11.37 18.52
N ASN A 273 -16.23 11.59 17.25
CA ASN A 273 -17.05 12.37 16.34
C ASN A 273 -18.17 11.50 15.72
N LYS A 274 -19.43 11.85 16.01
CA LYS A 274 -20.61 11.09 15.56
C LYS A 274 -20.86 11.12 14.06
N GLU A 275 -20.29 12.10 13.36
CA GLU A 275 -20.38 12.23 11.90
C GLU A 275 -19.38 11.34 11.16
N VAL A 276 -18.39 10.82 11.89
CA VAL A 276 -17.30 10.01 11.34
C VAL A 276 -17.61 8.53 11.56
N LYS A 277 -17.67 7.78 10.43
CA LYS A 277 -17.80 6.33 10.43
C LYS A 277 -16.60 5.74 9.72
N ALA A 278 -15.59 5.28 10.46
CA ALA A 278 -14.39 4.66 9.92
C ALA A 278 -13.71 3.73 10.92
N GLU A 279 -12.90 2.82 10.42
CA GLU A 279 -11.89 2.12 11.21
C GLU A 279 -10.62 2.98 11.27
N PHE A 280 -9.98 3.03 12.44
CA PHE A 280 -8.79 3.86 12.66
C PHE A 280 -7.59 3.02 13.02
N PHE A 281 -6.47 3.33 12.39
CA PHE A 281 -5.18 2.73 12.69
C PHE A 281 -4.13 3.83 12.89
N MET A 282 -3.14 3.54 13.73
CA MET A 282 -1.93 4.34 13.85
C MET A 282 -0.77 3.53 13.32
N ALA A 283 0.11 4.18 12.60
CA ALA A 283 1.30 3.60 12.03
C ALA A 283 2.44 4.63 12.00
N LYS A 284 3.65 4.16 11.69
CA LYS A 284 4.82 4.99 11.42
C LYS A 284 5.33 4.72 10.02
N THR A 285 5.98 5.72 9.43
CA THR A 285 6.73 5.54 8.19
C THR A 285 7.95 4.66 8.43
N LEU A 286 8.24 3.77 7.47
CA LEU A 286 9.38 2.87 7.51
C LEU A 286 10.43 3.29 6.47
N ALA A 287 11.68 3.43 6.89
CA ALA A 287 12.81 3.67 5.99
C ALA A 287 13.22 2.42 5.21
N LYS A 288 12.94 1.23 5.76
CA LYS A 288 13.22 -0.09 5.15
C LYS A 288 12.17 -1.09 5.60
N VAL A 289 11.99 -2.15 4.85
CA VAL A 289 11.24 -3.35 5.25
C VAL A 289 12.23 -4.49 5.47
N GLU A 290 11.97 -5.28 6.51
CA GLU A 290 12.82 -6.45 6.86
C GLU A 290 12.27 -7.73 6.23
#